data_3ccc12d85f4c6a3100bf331723f17a63
#
_entry.id   3ccc12d85f4c6a3100bf331723f17a63
#
_cell.length_a   1.000
_cell.length_b   1.000
_cell.length_c   1.000
_cell.angle_alpha   90.00
_cell.angle_beta   90.00
_cell.angle_gamma   90.00
#
_symmetry.space_group_name_H-M   'P 1'
#
loop_
_entity.id
_entity.type
_entity.pdbx_description
1 polymer ?
#
loop_
_entity_poly.entity_id
_entity_poly.type
_entity_poly.pdbx_seq_one_letter_code
_entity_poly.pdbx_strand_id
1 'polypeptide(L)'
;KKKKNGGRNVNYDAETTSEFGVNEEIKKYLVNFANDTLKLPEGWKIEQEWSGIMGFTESKSYILEDIDKNCVLAAGLSGMGVALGMNLGKKASELV
;
A
#
# COMPACT_ATOMS: atom_id res chain seq x y z
N LYS A 1 13.18 -2.14 13.74
CA LYS A 1 12.88 -3.44 13.04
C LYS A 1 12.42 -3.12 11.64
N LYS A 2 13.21 -3.49 10.62
CA LYS A 2 12.82 -3.34 9.20
C LYS A 2 11.64 -4.26 8.92
N LYS A 3 10.50 -3.70 8.53
CA LYS A 3 9.32 -4.48 8.12
C LYS A 3 9.51 -4.97 6.69
N LYS A 4 9.36 -6.26 6.47
CA LYS A 4 9.25 -6.85 5.14
C LYS A 4 7.83 -6.60 4.63
N ASN A 5 7.66 -5.90 3.52
CA ASN A 5 6.36 -5.61 2.95
C ASN A 5 6.14 -6.42 1.66
N GLY A 6 5.01 -7.10 1.59
CA GLY A 6 4.56 -7.83 0.41
C GLY A 6 5.54 -8.90 -0.04
N GLY A 7 5.57 -9.21 -1.31
CA GLY A 7 6.49 -10.16 -1.92
C GLY A 7 7.95 -9.70 -1.99
N ARG A 8 8.29 -8.52 -1.47
CA ARG A 8 9.66 -8.00 -1.44
C ARG A 8 10.39 -8.41 -0.17
N ASN A 9 11.66 -8.78 -0.34
CA ASN A 9 12.57 -9.06 0.77
C ASN A 9 13.31 -7.81 1.27
N VAL A 10 13.11 -6.67 0.65
CA VAL A 10 13.74 -5.39 0.98
C VAL A 10 12.70 -4.33 1.29
N ASN A 11 13.07 -3.45 2.19
CA ASN A 11 12.27 -2.29 2.59
C ASN A 11 13.15 -1.06 2.43
N TYR A 12 12.69 -0.11 1.66
CA TYR A 12 13.42 1.12 1.38
C TYR A 12 12.87 2.25 2.24
N ASP A 13 13.74 3.02 2.87
CA ASP A 13 13.35 4.17 3.70
C ASP A 13 12.59 5.23 2.87
N ALA A 14 12.92 5.34 1.59
CA ALA A 14 12.23 6.20 0.62
C ALA A 14 10.76 5.84 0.38
N GLU A 15 10.30 4.66 0.83
CA GLU A 15 8.88 4.30 0.76
C GLU A 15 8.03 5.03 1.81
N THR A 16 8.65 5.56 2.87
CA THR A 16 7.96 6.38 3.86
C THR A 16 7.91 7.83 3.38
N THR A 17 6.95 8.12 2.52
CA THR A 17 6.81 9.42 1.86
C THR A 17 5.35 9.73 1.58
N SER A 18 5.02 11.00 1.47
CA SER A 18 3.76 11.52 0.93
C SER A 18 3.91 12.07 -0.48
N GLU A 19 5.09 11.94 -1.09
CA GLU A 19 5.35 12.41 -2.44
C GLU A 19 4.99 11.33 -3.47
N PHE A 20 4.38 11.76 -4.58
CA PHE A 20 4.11 10.89 -5.71
C PHE A 20 5.36 10.74 -6.58
N GLY A 21 5.53 9.57 -7.13
CA GLY A 21 6.60 9.28 -8.08
C GLY A 21 7.06 7.83 -8.02
N VAL A 22 7.74 7.40 -9.07
CA VAL A 22 8.33 6.07 -9.13
C VAL A 22 9.72 6.11 -8.51
N ASN A 23 9.98 5.22 -7.55
CA ASN A 23 11.30 5.05 -6.97
C ASN A 23 12.13 4.12 -7.85
N GLU A 24 13.23 4.63 -8.39
CA GLU A 24 14.08 3.89 -9.33
C GLU A 24 14.76 2.66 -8.72
N GLU A 25 15.11 2.70 -7.44
CA GLU A 25 15.71 1.54 -6.76
C GLU A 25 14.70 0.40 -6.62
N ILE A 26 13.46 0.73 -6.25
CA ILE A 26 12.39 -0.24 -6.14
C ILE A 26 12.04 -0.80 -7.51
N LYS A 27 11.97 0.04 -8.54
CA LYS A 27 11.75 -0.37 -9.92
C LYS A 27 12.83 -1.35 -10.38
N LYS A 28 14.10 -1.01 -10.17
CA LYS A 28 15.23 -1.88 -10.50
C LYS A 28 15.14 -3.24 -9.80
N TYR A 29 14.78 -3.23 -8.52
CA TYR A 29 14.56 -4.48 -7.79
C TYR A 29 13.45 -5.33 -8.41
N LEU A 30 12.32 -4.72 -8.76
CA LEU A 30 11.19 -5.43 -9.36
C LEU A 30 11.52 -5.99 -10.74
N VAL A 31 12.27 -5.25 -11.56
CA VAL A 31 12.75 -5.72 -12.87
C VAL A 31 13.68 -6.92 -12.71
N ASN A 32 14.62 -6.85 -11.77
CA ASN A 32 15.52 -7.99 -11.49
C ASN A 32 14.73 -9.20 -10.98
N PHE A 33 13.73 -8.99 -10.13
CA PHE A 33 12.85 -10.05 -9.67
C PHE A 33 12.07 -10.70 -10.81
N ALA A 34 11.56 -9.89 -11.75
CA ALA A 34 10.86 -10.37 -12.93
C ALA A 34 11.76 -11.25 -13.83
N ASN A 35 13.00 -10.84 -14.01
CA ASN A 35 13.97 -11.58 -14.83
C ASN A 35 14.47 -12.86 -14.14
N ASP A 36 14.89 -12.75 -12.89
CA ASP A 36 15.66 -13.79 -12.21
C ASP A 36 14.76 -14.83 -11.52
N THR A 37 13.64 -14.37 -10.96
CA THR A 37 12.73 -15.23 -10.19
C THR A 37 11.53 -15.68 -11.01
N LEU A 38 10.84 -14.74 -11.65
CA LEU A 38 9.69 -15.05 -12.48
C LEU A 38 10.09 -15.58 -13.86
N LYS A 39 11.31 -15.30 -14.28
CA LYS A 39 11.86 -15.75 -15.57
C LYS A 39 10.95 -15.42 -16.75
N LEU A 40 10.55 -14.14 -16.83
CA LEU A 40 9.72 -13.67 -17.92
C LEU A 40 10.39 -13.91 -19.28
N PRO A 41 9.62 -14.11 -20.36
CA PRO A 41 10.16 -14.31 -21.69
C PRO A 41 11.10 -13.19 -22.11
N GLU A 42 12.13 -13.52 -22.88
CA GLU A 42 13.04 -12.52 -23.44
C GLU A 42 12.28 -11.49 -24.27
N GLY A 43 12.63 -10.20 -24.13
CA GLY A 43 11.98 -9.11 -24.84
C GLY A 43 10.73 -8.54 -24.17
N TRP A 44 10.37 -8.99 -22.97
CA TRP A 44 9.29 -8.36 -22.21
C TRP A 44 9.59 -6.88 -21.91
N LYS A 45 8.56 -6.07 -21.81
CA LYS A 45 8.68 -4.65 -21.51
C LYS A 45 7.60 -4.19 -20.51
N ILE A 46 7.90 -3.14 -19.79
CA ILE A 46 6.93 -2.45 -18.94
C ILE A 46 6.07 -1.58 -19.84
N GLU A 47 4.77 -1.79 -19.86
CA GLU A 47 3.82 -0.95 -20.58
C GLU A 47 3.35 0.23 -19.75
N GLN A 48 3.17 0.02 -18.46
CA GLN A 48 2.70 1.05 -17.53
C GLN A 48 3.38 0.88 -16.18
N GLU A 49 3.66 2.00 -15.54
CA GLU A 49 4.18 2.04 -14.18
C GLU A 49 3.55 3.21 -13.42
N TRP A 50 3.25 2.99 -12.16
CA TRP A 50 2.74 4.03 -11.27
C TRP A 50 3.11 3.73 -9.83
N SER A 51 2.99 4.74 -8.99
CA SER A 51 3.05 4.60 -7.54
C SER A 51 1.77 5.13 -6.91
N GLY A 52 1.47 4.66 -5.72
CA GLY A 52 0.33 5.12 -4.93
C GLY A 52 0.71 5.29 -3.47
N ILE A 53 0.11 6.25 -2.82
CA ILE A 53 0.28 6.50 -1.39
C ILE A 53 -0.74 5.66 -0.64
N MET A 54 -0.27 4.90 0.35
CA MET A 54 -1.12 4.10 1.23
C MET A 54 -0.96 4.56 2.67
N GLY A 55 -2.06 4.71 3.40
CA GLY A 55 -2.06 4.99 4.82
C GLY A 55 -1.80 3.72 5.64
N PHE A 56 -0.67 3.67 6.32
CA PHE A 56 -0.32 2.61 7.24
C PHE A 56 -0.39 3.11 8.68
N THR A 57 -1.07 2.37 9.55
CA THR A 57 -1.04 2.58 10.98
C THR A 57 0.04 1.73 11.63
N GLU A 58 0.49 2.14 12.81
CA GLU A 58 1.50 1.40 13.58
C GLU A 58 1.02 -0.01 13.95
N SER A 59 -0.23 -0.12 14.38
CA SER A 59 -0.87 -1.38 14.74
C SER A 59 -1.29 -2.23 13.53
N LYS A 60 -1.25 -1.68 12.31
CA LYS A 60 -1.82 -2.24 11.08
C LYS A 60 -3.34 -2.46 11.13
N SER A 61 -4.00 -1.97 12.15
CA SER A 61 -5.46 -1.94 12.23
C SER A 61 -6.00 -0.64 11.67
N TYR A 62 -7.19 -0.67 11.10
CA TYR A 62 -7.83 0.56 10.63
C TYR A 62 -8.23 1.46 11.81
N ILE A 63 -8.40 2.74 11.51
CA ILE A 63 -8.95 3.76 12.42
C ILE A 63 -10.43 3.93 12.09
N LEU A 64 -11.27 3.88 13.10
CA LEU A 64 -12.69 4.19 13.01
C LEU A 64 -13.09 4.97 14.25
N GLU A 65 -13.29 6.27 14.11
CA GLU A 65 -13.51 7.18 15.22
C GLU A 65 -14.56 8.25 14.89
N ASP A 66 -15.40 8.57 15.86
CA ASP A 66 -16.22 9.78 15.84
C ASP A 66 -15.32 10.98 16.13
N ILE A 67 -15.19 11.88 15.18
CA ILE A 67 -14.34 13.07 15.32
C ILE A 67 -15.13 14.35 15.55
N ASP A 68 -16.37 14.37 15.18
CA ASP A 68 -17.29 15.48 15.42
C ASP A 68 -18.75 15.03 15.19
N LYS A 69 -19.72 15.86 15.54
CA LYS A 69 -21.13 15.59 15.30
C LYS A 69 -21.38 15.26 13.82
N ASN A 70 -21.89 14.06 13.56
CA ASN A 70 -22.15 13.53 12.24
C ASN A 70 -20.87 13.44 11.34
N CYS A 71 -19.69 13.32 11.94
CA CYS A 71 -18.44 13.18 11.22
C CYS A 71 -17.62 12.02 11.77
N VAL A 72 -17.42 11.01 10.97
CA VAL A 72 -16.68 9.78 11.32
C VAL A 72 -15.42 9.68 10.49
N LEU A 73 -14.30 9.43 11.14
CA LEU A 73 -13.04 9.11 10.47
C LEU A 73 -12.92 7.60 10.26
N ALA A 74 -12.79 7.18 9.01
CA ALA A 74 -12.49 5.81 8.63
C ALA A 74 -11.24 5.81 7.73
N ALA A 75 -10.12 5.31 8.22
CA ALA A 75 -8.83 5.45 7.54
C ALA A 75 -7.83 4.35 7.94
N GLY A 76 -6.64 4.38 7.37
CA GLY A 76 -5.52 3.56 7.79
C GLY A 76 -5.67 2.08 7.48
N LEU A 77 -6.18 1.73 6.28
CA LEU A 77 -6.42 0.35 5.88
C LEU A 77 -5.13 -0.47 5.65
N SER A 78 -3.96 0.15 5.69
CA SER A 78 -2.64 -0.51 5.67
C SER A 78 -2.46 -1.52 4.52
N GLY A 79 -2.96 -1.18 3.32
CA GLY A 79 -2.91 -2.04 2.15
C GLY A 79 -4.02 -3.09 2.06
N MET A 80 -4.94 -3.15 3.02
CA MET A 80 -6.03 -4.14 3.08
C MET A 80 -7.40 -3.57 2.63
N GLY A 81 -7.39 -2.46 1.90
CA GLY A 81 -8.61 -1.74 1.51
C GLY A 81 -9.62 -2.56 0.73
N VAL A 82 -9.16 -3.40 -0.19
CA VAL A 82 -10.05 -4.27 -0.99
C VAL A 82 -10.79 -5.28 -0.10
N ALA A 83 -10.09 -5.86 0.87
CA ALA A 83 -10.68 -6.85 1.78
C ALA A 83 -11.55 -6.22 2.88
N LEU A 84 -11.14 -5.07 3.42
CA LEU A 84 -11.74 -4.49 4.63
C LEU A 84 -12.63 -3.28 4.36
N GLY A 85 -12.47 -2.61 3.22
CA GLY A 85 -13.12 -1.32 2.95
C GLY A 85 -14.63 -1.36 3.04
N MET A 86 -15.28 -2.37 2.50
CA MET A 86 -16.74 -2.52 2.56
C MET A 86 -17.24 -2.70 3.99
N ASN A 87 -16.54 -3.52 4.78
CA ASN A 87 -16.91 -3.73 6.18
C ASN A 87 -16.67 -2.46 7.02
N LEU A 88 -15.56 -1.77 6.78
CA LEU A 88 -15.26 -0.51 7.44
C LEU A 88 -16.32 0.56 7.09
N GLY A 89 -16.69 0.67 5.82
CA GLY A 89 -17.75 1.58 5.38
C GLY A 89 -19.09 1.30 6.03
N LYS A 90 -19.48 0.02 6.15
CA LYS A 90 -20.67 -0.38 6.87
C LYS A 90 -20.63 0.07 8.35
N LYS A 91 -19.54 -0.23 9.04
CA LYS A 91 -19.38 0.20 10.44
C LYS A 91 -19.41 1.72 10.61
N ALA A 92 -18.76 2.45 9.71
CA ALA A 92 -18.79 3.91 9.72
C ALA A 92 -20.20 4.45 9.55
N SER A 93 -21.01 3.87 8.66
CA SER A 93 -22.40 4.28 8.45
C SER A 93 -23.32 4.03 9.65
N GLU A 94 -22.97 3.08 10.50
CA GLU A 94 -23.71 2.77 11.74
C GLU A 94 -23.43 3.78 12.87
N LEU A 95 -22.34 4.55 12.76
CA LEU A 95 -21.95 5.57 13.75
C LEU A 95 -22.55 6.96 13.47
N VAL A 96 -23.06 7.20 12.30
CA VAL A 96 -23.67 8.49 11.91
C VAL A 96 -25.19 8.52 12.15
#